data_a7d1397ace872c160138858fb96f5d5f
#
_entry.id   a7d1397ace872c160138858fb96f5d5f
#
_cell.length_a   1.000
_cell.length_b   1.000
_cell.length_c   1.000
_cell.angle_alpha   90.00
_cell.angle_beta   90.00
_cell.angle_gamma   90.00
#
_symmetry.space_group_name_H-M   'P 1'
#
loop_
_entity.id
_entity.type
_entity.pdbx_description
1 polymer ?
#
loop_
_entity_poly.entity_id
_entity_poly.type
_entity_poly.pdbx_seq_one_letter_code
_entity_poly.pdbx_strand_id
1 'polypeptide(L)'
;MLNLMANSIPSDISSILSELSKLIDNEIISEREVEAKLFRAVLRSIIAESNFDNFNFDFSVFPDFLTLFEEVKESLFEIPHSITSPHFSEKFEIEGVIFCYLHTCKPDSKKIERAYTSYIKANEFLQILPKMKEITDKFFKGYLAEDGVIREYRGDKHTAWVFYSTMDDVFEDLDYHLRIAERLNGRYCIVVPVEKTPKNFINFFREYSEEAKKAGLRIWVVNPERGTIDPFIGYPKDLNLIKNFHNPRIASIISSFWRAEVKELD
;
A
#
# COMPACT_ATOMS: atom_id res chain seq x y z
N MET A 1 6.77 30.99 20.86
CA MET A 1 6.54 31.34 19.45
C MET A 1 7.20 30.27 18.61
N LEU A 2 6.53 29.21 18.36
CA LEU A 2 6.94 28.13 17.44
C LEU A 2 6.10 28.30 16.19
N ASN A 3 6.66 29.00 15.20
CA ASN A 3 6.19 28.92 13.84
C ASN A 3 6.66 27.59 13.27
N LEU A 4 5.92 26.54 13.51
CA LEU A 4 5.95 25.35 12.71
C LEU A 4 5.39 25.75 11.34
N MET A 5 6.29 25.98 10.39
CA MET A 5 5.92 25.92 9.00
C MET A 5 5.34 24.52 8.75
N ALA A 6 4.05 24.43 8.70
CA ALA A 6 3.34 23.31 8.12
C ALA A 6 3.81 23.25 6.66
N ASN A 7 4.87 22.48 6.39
CA ASN A 7 5.18 22.07 5.04
C ASN A 7 4.00 21.20 4.59
N SER A 8 3.15 21.81 3.78
CA SER A 8 1.98 21.21 3.20
C SER A 8 2.38 19.94 2.45
N ILE A 9 2.05 18.81 3.04
CA ILE A 9 1.80 17.58 2.27
C ILE A 9 0.76 17.96 1.21
N PRO A 10 0.81 17.38 0.02
CA PRO A 10 -0.13 17.73 -1.01
C PRO A 10 -1.55 17.52 -0.51
N SER A 11 -2.14 18.58 -0.02
CA SER A 11 -3.58 18.71 0.06
C SER A 11 -4.18 18.87 -1.33
N ASP A 12 -3.34 18.83 -2.34
CA ASP A 12 -3.76 18.99 -3.72
C ASP A 12 -4.20 17.64 -4.27
N ILE A 13 -5.49 17.44 -4.26
CA ILE A 13 -6.16 16.30 -4.87
C ILE A 13 -5.69 16.07 -6.33
N SER A 14 -5.23 17.11 -7.00
CA SER A 14 -4.73 17.03 -8.38
C SER A 14 -3.47 16.16 -8.51
N SER A 15 -2.58 16.19 -7.53
CA SER A 15 -1.40 15.33 -7.48
C SER A 15 -1.79 13.86 -7.30
N ILE A 16 -2.73 13.60 -6.38
CA ILE A 16 -3.25 12.25 -6.15
C ILE A 16 -3.99 11.73 -7.38
N LEU A 17 -4.82 12.55 -8.02
CA LEU A 17 -5.50 12.19 -9.27
C LEU A 17 -4.52 11.91 -10.40
N SER A 18 -3.42 12.68 -10.49
CA SER A 18 -2.35 12.43 -11.46
C SER A 18 -1.69 11.07 -11.24
N GLU A 19 -1.37 10.70 -10.01
CA GLU A 19 -0.80 9.39 -9.70
C GLU A 19 -1.83 8.26 -9.88
N LEU A 20 -3.08 8.50 -9.48
CA LEU A 20 -4.17 7.55 -9.70
C LEU A 20 -4.40 7.26 -11.18
N SER A 21 -4.34 8.28 -12.04
CA SER A 21 -4.50 8.12 -13.49
C SER A 21 -3.40 7.25 -14.11
N LYS A 22 -2.19 7.22 -13.54
CA LYS A 22 -1.11 6.33 -13.97
C LYS A 22 -1.34 4.88 -13.54
N LEU A 23 -2.13 4.66 -12.48
CA LEU A 23 -2.49 3.34 -11.98
C LEU A 23 -3.71 2.75 -12.68
N ILE A 24 -4.52 3.59 -13.32
CA ILE A 24 -5.73 3.18 -14.03
C ILE A 24 -5.38 2.86 -15.49
N ASP A 25 -5.11 1.59 -15.76
CA ASP A 25 -4.80 1.11 -17.11
C ASP A 25 -6.04 0.86 -17.98
N ASN A 26 -7.22 0.83 -17.36
CA ASN A 26 -8.44 0.44 -18.03
C ASN A 26 -9.29 1.66 -18.38
N GLU A 27 -9.85 1.66 -19.58
CA GLU A 27 -10.87 2.64 -20.00
C GLU A 27 -12.23 2.37 -19.32
N ILE A 28 -12.34 1.29 -18.56
CA ILE A 28 -13.49 0.86 -17.78
C ILE A 28 -13.01 0.57 -16.37
N ILE A 29 -13.66 1.12 -15.36
CA ILE A 29 -13.23 1.01 -13.96
C ILE A 29 -14.42 0.91 -13.01
N SER A 30 -14.26 0.24 -11.89
CA SER A 30 -15.21 0.22 -10.78
C SER A 30 -14.78 1.14 -9.63
N GLU A 31 -15.72 1.60 -8.81
CA GLU A 31 -15.40 2.38 -7.60
C GLU A 31 -14.47 1.61 -6.65
N ARG A 32 -14.64 0.27 -6.56
CA ARG A 32 -13.77 -0.59 -5.76
C ARG A 32 -12.32 -0.61 -6.25
N GLU A 33 -12.12 -0.55 -7.55
CA GLU A 33 -10.78 -0.45 -8.11
C GLU A 33 -10.15 0.91 -7.79
N VAL A 34 -10.91 2.00 -7.87
CA VAL A 34 -10.47 3.33 -7.46
C VAL A 34 -10.08 3.33 -5.98
N GLU A 35 -10.93 2.81 -5.11
CA GLU A 35 -10.67 2.71 -3.68
C GLU A 35 -9.37 1.97 -3.36
N ALA A 36 -9.16 0.80 -3.96
CA ALA A 36 -7.94 0.02 -3.75
C ALA A 36 -6.68 0.72 -4.28
N LYS A 37 -6.77 1.35 -5.47
CA LYS A 37 -5.64 2.07 -6.08
C LYS A 37 -5.34 3.41 -5.41
N LEU A 38 -6.30 3.99 -4.70
CA LEU A 38 -6.11 5.28 -4.03
C LEU A 38 -5.02 5.21 -2.94
N PHE A 39 -4.91 4.10 -2.21
CA PHE A 39 -3.81 3.90 -1.25
C PHE A 39 -2.44 4.06 -1.92
N ARG A 40 -2.29 3.47 -3.10
CA ARG A 40 -1.06 3.54 -3.89
C ARG A 40 -0.84 4.93 -4.49
N ALA A 41 -1.89 5.57 -4.99
CA ALA A 41 -1.82 6.91 -5.55
C ALA A 41 -1.35 7.93 -4.49
N VAL A 42 -1.87 7.85 -3.27
CA VAL A 42 -1.42 8.69 -2.15
C VAL A 42 0.04 8.41 -1.82
N LEU A 43 0.44 7.14 -1.73
CA LEU A 43 1.84 6.76 -1.49
C LEU A 43 2.77 7.37 -2.56
N ARG A 44 2.42 7.25 -3.83
CA ARG A 44 3.20 7.78 -4.95
C ARG A 44 3.26 9.30 -4.95
N SER A 45 2.14 9.98 -4.65
CA SER A 45 2.10 11.45 -4.60
C SER A 45 3.02 12.01 -3.53
N ILE A 46 3.08 11.40 -2.34
CA ILE A 46 4.01 11.78 -1.27
C ILE A 46 5.47 11.76 -1.74
N ILE A 47 5.83 10.76 -2.54
CA ILE A 47 7.20 10.58 -3.01
C ILE A 47 7.53 11.46 -4.22
N ALA A 48 6.54 11.72 -5.09
CA ALA A 48 6.72 12.51 -6.29
C ALA A 48 6.97 14.01 -6.00
N GLU A 49 6.42 14.53 -4.90
CA GLU A 49 6.65 15.91 -4.49
C GLU A 49 8.02 16.09 -3.87
N SER A 50 8.94 16.43 -4.68
CA SER A 50 10.39 16.32 -4.68
C SER A 50 11.20 17.07 -3.62
N ASN A 51 10.65 17.46 -2.48
CA ASN A 51 11.42 17.90 -1.33
C ASN A 51 11.53 16.82 -0.25
N PHE A 52 11.68 15.57 -0.71
CA PHE A 52 11.79 14.37 0.12
C PHE A 52 12.90 14.46 1.19
N ASP A 53 13.96 15.22 0.93
CA ASP A 53 15.09 15.37 1.85
C ASP A 53 14.74 16.19 3.12
N ASN A 54 13.73 17.06 3.05
CA ASN A 54 13.26 17.89 4.15
C ASN A 54 11.89 17.45 4.72
N PHE A 55 11.39 16.32 4.25
CA PHE A 55 10.05 15.85 4.57
C PHE A 55 10.00 15.27 5.98
N ASN A 56 9.23 15.90 6.83
CA ASN A 56 8.84 15.32 8.12
C ASN A 56 7.62 14.46 7.85
N PHE A 57 7.78 13.13 7.92
CA PHE A 57 6.67 12.20 7.71
C PHE A 57 5.65 12.33 8.85
N ASP A 58 4.82 13.32 8.74
CA ASP A 58 3.61 13.44 9.54
C ASP A 58 2.43 12.95 8.71
N PHE A 59 2.14 11.67 8.82
CA PHE A 59 1.02 11.05 8.12
C PHE A 59 -0.34 11.45 8.71
N SER A 60 -0.37 12.13 9.86
CA SER A 60 -1.61 12.65 10.46
C SER A 60 -2.23 13.81 9.67
N VAL A 61 -1.47 14.38 8.74
CA VAL A 61 -1.93 15.52 7.90
C VAL A 61 -2.81 15.04 6.74
N PHE A 62 -2.86 13.73 6.45
CA PHE A 62 -3.78 13.23 5.44
C PHE A 62 -5.23 13.38 5.93
N PRO A 63 -6.12 13.88 5.06
CA PRO A 63 -7.54 13.84 5.36
C PRO A 63 -7.94 12.38 5.64
N ASP A 64 -8.98 12.21 6.43
CA ASP A 64 -9.60 10.91 6.60
C ASP A 64 -9.78 10.25 5.23
N PHE A 65 -9.32 8.99 5.12
CA PHE A 65 -9.30 8.28 3.84
C PHE A 65 -10.66 8.25 3.14
N LEU A 66 -11.75 8.18 3.93
CA LEU A 66 -13.10 8.20 3.39
C LEU A 66 -13.43 9.54 2.74
N THR A 67 -13.07 10.64 3.39
CA THR A 67 -13.25 12.00 2.82
C THR A 67 -12.46 12.14 1.51
N LEU A 68 -11.20 11.72 1.52
CA LEU A 68 -10.36 11.73 0.31
C LEU A 68 -10.96 10.87 -0.81
N PHE A 69 -11.46 9.69 -0.47
CA PHE A 69 -12.08 8.79 -1.45
C PHE A 69 -13.32 9.40 -2.08
N GLU A 70 -14.20 10.02 -1.30
CA GLU A 70 -15.39 10.69 -1.83
C GLU A 70 -15.03 11.87 -2.74
N GLU A 71 -14.05 12.70 -2.38
CA GLU A 71 -13.57 13.80 -3.22
C GLU A 71 -12.95 13.29 -4.54
N VAL A 72 -12.16 12.21 -4.49
CA VAL A 72 -11.60 11.57 -5.69
C VAL A 72 -12.71 10.97 -6.56
N LYS A 73 -13.67 10.33 -5.95
CA LYS A 73 -14.82 9.73 -6.64
C LYS A 73 -15.64 10.79 -7.37
N GLU A 74 -15.95 11.88 -6.69
CA GLU A 74 -16.63 13.04 -7.30
C GLU A 74 -15.83 13.56 -8.51
N SER A 75 -14.53 13.78 -8.33
CA SER A 75 -13.66 14.29 -9.39
C SER A 75 -13.55 13.36 -10.60
N LEU A 76 -13.58 12.04 -10.39
CA LEU A 76 -13.46 11.05 -11.49
C LEU A 76 -14.79 10.79 -12.21
N PHE A 77 -15.91 10.78 -11.47
CA PHE A 77 -17.17 10.27 -12.00
C PHE A 77 -18.28 11.32 -12.15
N GLU A 78 -18.16 12.47 -11.47
CA GLU A 78 -19.26 13.44 -11.38
C GLU A 78 -18.94 14.81 -12.01
N ILE A 79 -17.66 15.22 -12.05
CA ILE A 79 -17.26 16.51 -12.64
C ILE A 79 -17.10 16.40 -14.16
N PRO A 80 -17.86 17.17 -14.95
CA PRO A 80 -17.71 17.16 -16.40
C PRO A 80 -16.40 17.83 -16.82
N HIS A 81 -15.59 17.08 -17.58
CA HIS A 81 -14.47 17.52 -18.40
C HIS A 81 -13.40 18.42 -17.79
N SER A 82 -12.35 17.80 -17.24
CA SER A 82 -11.02 18.36 -17.27
C SER A 82 -10.19 17.63 -18.34
N ILE A 83 -9.50 18.37 -19.21
CA ILE A 83 -8.62 17.84 -20.25
C ILE A 83 -7.45 17.03 -19.65
N THR A 84 -7.19 17.18 -18.36
CA THR A 84 -6.04 16.61 -17.64
C THR A 84 -6.37 15.42 -16.74
N SER A 85 -7.63 15.11 -16.53
CA SER A 85 -8.05 14.00 -15.67
C SER A 85 -8.86 12.97 -16.46
N PRO A 86 -8.67 11.66 -16.20
CA PRO A 86 -9.55 10.66 -16.77
C PRO A 86 -10.97 10.93 -16.30
N HIS A 87 -11.91 11.02 -17.25
CA HIS A 87 -13.31 11.30 -16.97
C HIS A 87 -14.16 10.09 -17.37
N PHE A 88 -14.81 9.49 -16.40
CA PHE A 88 -15.67 8.33 -16.57
C PHE A 88 -17.14 8.74 -16.49
N SER A 89 -17.76 9.00 -17.63
CA SER A 89 -19.10 9.62 -17.69
C SER A 89 -20.24 8.63 -17.92
N GLU A 90 -19.93 7.46 -18.45
CA GLU A 90 -20.93 6.46 -18.81
C GLU A 90 -20.87 5.27 -17.85
N LYS A 91 -22.02 4.70 -17.54
CA LYS A 91 -22.15 3.62 -16.55
C LYS A 91 -22.85 2.41 -17.15
N PHE A 92 -22.47 1.22 -16.73
CA PHE A 92 -23.19 -0.03 -16.96
C PHE A 92 -23.01 -0.96 -15.76
N GLU A 93 -23.89 -1.97 -15.66
CA GLU A 93 -23.91 -2.93 -14.56
C GLU A 93 -23.66 -4.35 -15.05
N ILE A 94 -22.80 -5.07 -14.32
CA ILE A 94 -22.59 -6.51 -14.52
C ILE A 94 -22.66 -7.18 -13.16
N GLU A 95 -23.57 -8.14 -12.99
CA GLU A 95 -23.72 -8.93 -11.75
C GLU A 95 -23.84 -8.07 -10.48
N GLY A 96 -24.54 -6.94 -10.57
CA GLY A 96 -24.73 -6.01 -9.45
C GLY A 96 -23.56 -5.07 -9.22
N VAL A 97 -22.52 -5.10 -10.07
CA VAL A 97 -21.36 -4.20 -10.00
C VAL A 97 -21.48 -3.11 -11.04
N ILE A 98 -21.40 -1.86 -10.57
CA ILE A 98 -21.41 -0.68 -11.45
C ILE A 98 -19.99 -0.42 -11.94
N PHE A 99 -19.84 -0.37 -13.26
CA PHE A 99 -18.63 0.05 -13.96
C PHE A 99 -18.86 1.38 -14.64
N CYS A 100 -17.86 2.25 -14.55
CA CYS A 100 -17.82 3.51 -15.27
C CYS A 100 -16.79 3.40 -16.39
N TYR A 101 -17.07 4.03 -17.54
CA TYR A 101 -16.13 4.03 -18.65
C TYR A 101 -15.98 5.42 -19.27
N LEU A 102 -14.83 5.64 -19.90
CA LEU A 102 -14.56 6.89 -20.64
C LEU A 102 -15.60 7.05 -21.75
N HIS A 103 -16.16 8.25 -21.90
CA HIS A 103 -17.14 8.57 -22.96
C HIS A 103 -16.61 8.29 -24.38
N THR A 104 -15.28 8.28 -24.56
CA THR A 104 -14.63 7.91 -25.84
C THR A 104 -14.43 6.41 -26.00
N CYS A 105 -14.65 5.62 -24.94
CA CYS A 105 -14.48 4.19 -24.95
C CYS A 105 -15.72 3.52 -25.55
N LYS A 106 -15.49 2.53 -26.42
CA LYS A 106 -16.53 1.57 -26.79
C LYS A 106 -16.25 0.28 -26.02
N PRO A 107 -17.07 -0.05 -25.01
CA PRO A 107 -16.92 -1.29 -24.25
C PRO A 107 -17.00 -2.51 -25.20
N ASP A 108 -16.03 -3.38 -25.14
CA ASP A 108 -16.02 -4.67 -25.80
C ASP A 108 -15.78 -5.78 -24.76
N SER A 109 -15.98 -7.04 -25.15
CA SER A 109 -15.87 -8.17 -24.22
C SER A 109 -14.51 -8.27 -23.53
N LYS A 110 -13.42 -7.93 -24.21
CA LYS A 110 -12.06 -7.99 -23.63
C LYS A 110 -11.82 -6.89 -22.59
N LYS A 111 -12.28 -5.67 -22.88
CA LYS A 111 -12.20 -4.56 -21.94
C LYS A 111 -13.03 -4.81 -20.68
N ILE A 112 -14.24 -5.34 -20.88
CA ILE A 112 -15.13 -5.73 -19.79
C ILE A 112 -14.50 -6.83 -18.92
N GLU A 113 -13.94 -7.88 -19.53
CA GLU A 113 -13.27 -8.97 -18.81
C GLU A 113 -12.08 -8.46 -17.97
N ARG A 114 -11.27 -7.55 -18.52
CA ARG A 114 -10.17 -6.92 -17.77
C ARG A 114 -10.70 -6.11 -16.59
N ALA A 115 -11.70 -5.26 -16.81
CA ALA A 115 -12.28 -4.44 -15.74
C ALA A 115 -12.89 -5.31 -14.65
N TYR A 116 -13.56 -6.39 -15.00
CA TYR A 116 -14.12 -7.32 -14.03
C TYR A 116 -13.03 -8.05 -13.25
N THR A 117 -11.93 -8.45 -13.91
CA THR A 117 -10.77 -9.04 -13.25
C THR A 117 -10.12 -8.07 -12.26
N SER A 118 -9.95 -6.80 -12.64
CA SER A 118 -9.42 -5.76 -11.76
C SER A 118 -10.33 -5.50 -10.57
N TYR A 119 -11.66 -5.47 -10.80
CA TYR A 119 -12.65 -5.36 -9.73
C TYR A 119 -12.54 -6.51 -8.72
N ILE A 120 -12.46 -7.77 -9.21
CA ILE A 120 -12.35 -8.92 -8.30
C ILE A 120 -11.12 -8.80 -7.41
N LYS A 121 -9.96 -8.50 -7.97
CA LYS A 121 -8.71 -8.33 -7.20
C LYS A 121 -8.84 -7.20 -6.16
N ALA A 122 -9.36 -6.05 -6.57
CA ALA A 122 -9.56 -4.92 -5.68
C ALA A 122 -10.54 -5.26 -4.54
N ASN A 123 -11.66 -5.88 -4.87
CA ASN A 123 -12.66 -6.26 -3.90
C ASN A 123 -12.16 -7.32 -2.91
N GLU A 124 -11.41 -8.33 -3.38
CA GLU A 124 -10.76 -9.33 -2.50
C GLU A 124 -9.83 -8.64 -1.51
N PHE A 125 -8.97 -7.73 -1.97
CA PHE A 125 -8.07 -6.99 -1.09
C PHE A 125 -8.83 -6.14 -0.06
N LEU A 126 -9.82 -5.35 -0.50
CA LEU A 126 -10.59 -4.48 0.39
C LEU A 126 -11.41 -5.26 1.42
N GLN A 127 -11.91 -6.46 1.07
CA GLN A 127 -12.63 -7.32 2.00
C GLN A 127 -11.73 -7.88 3.11
N ILE A 128 -10.48 -8.20 2.83
CA ILE A 128 -9.55 -8.73 3.83
C ILE A 128 -8.82 -7.65 4.63
N LEU A 129 -8.74 -6.42 4.11
CA LEU A 129 -8.00 -5.31 4.72
C LEU A 129 -8.38 -5.03 6.19
N PRO A 130 -9.67 -4.99 6.58
CA PRO A 130 -10.03 -4.81 7.99
C PRO A 130 -9.49 -5.92 8.89
N LYS A 131 -9.48 -7.15 8.39
CA LYS A 131 -8.93 -8.29 9.14
C LYS A 131 -7.42 -8.24 9.25
N MET A 132 -6.73 -7.79 8.19
CA MET A 132 -5.29 -7.56 8.23
C MET A 132 -4.93 -6.49 9.26
N LYS A 133 -5.69 -5.38 9.31
CA LYS A 133 -5.55 -4.33 10.31
C LYS A 133 -5.75 -4.89 11.73
N GLU A 134 -6.81 -5.63 11.99
CA GLU A 134 -7.08 -6.26 13.29
C GLU A 134 -5.93 -7.16 13.77
N ILE A 135 -5.38 -7.98 12.86
CA ILE A 135 -4.27 -8.89 13.20
C ILE A 135 -3.01 -8.09 13.50
N THR A 136 -2.74 -7.06 12.71
CA THR A 136 -1.59 -6.17 12.92
C THR A 136 -1.71 -5.42 14.24
N ASP A 137 -2.90 -4.94 14.62
CA ASP A 137 -3.15 -4.30 15.92
C ASP A 137 -2.85 -5.25 17.09
N LYS A 138 -3.24 -6.49 16.97
CA LYS A 138 -2.92 -7.51 17.99
C LYS A 138 -1.41 -7.79 18.08
N PHE A 139 -0.71 -7.74 16.95
CA PHE A 139 0.75 -7.89 16.92
C PHE A 139 1.44 -6.72 17.63
N PHE A 140 0.96 -5.48 17.41
CA PHE A 140 1.44 -4.27 18.05
C PHE A 140 0.75 -3.95 19.38
N LYS A 141 0.30 -4.98 20.10
CA LYS A 141 -0.35 -4.78 21.41
C LYS A 141 0.51 -3.93 22.34
N GLY A 142 -0.07 -2.85 22.86
CA GLY A 142 0.60 -1.90 23.74
C GLY A 142 1.21 -0.70 23.03
N TYR A 143 1.11 -0.61 21.70
CA TYR A 143 1.41 0.58 20.93
C TYR A 143 0.16 1.44 20.78
N LEU A 144 0.32 2.75 20.67
CA LEU A 144 -0.74 3.65 20.22
C LEU A 144 -0.81 3.56 18.70
N ALA A 145 -2.00 3.27 18.18
CA ALA A 145 -2.23 3.17 16.74
C ALA A 145 -2.95 4.42 16.23
N GLU A 146 -2.41 5.05 15.19
CA GLU A 146 -3.08 6.09 14.42
C GLU A 146 -3.41 5.55 13.03
N ASP A 147 -4.65 5.73 12.61
CA ASP A 147 -5.14 5.24 11.32
C ASP A 147 -4.86 6.27 10.21
N GLY A 148 -4.48 5.78 9.05
CA GLY A 148 -4.18 6.56 7.86
C GLY A 148 -3.88 5.63 6.68
N VAL A 149 -3.49 6.20 5.55
CA VAL A 149 -2.98 5.43 4.40
C VAL A 149 -1.76 4.61 4.80
N ILE A 150 -0.89 5.19 5.62
CA ILE A 150 0.16 4.48 6.34
C ILE A 150 -0.19 4.53 7.82
N ARG A 151 -0.45 3.37 8.41
CA ARG A 151 -0.82 3.26 9.81
C ARG A 151 0.40 3.39 10.70
N GLU A 152 0.35 4.29 11.67
CA GLU A 152 1.43 4.49 12.62
C GLU A 152 1.17 3.76 13.93
N TYR A 153 2.19 3.04 14.41
CA TYR A 153 2.21 2.40 15.72
C TYR A 153 3.31 3.01 16.56
N ARG A 154 2.94 3.80 17.59
CA ARG A 154 3.86 4.45 18.52
C ARG A 154 4.01 3.64 19.79
N GLY A 155 5.19 3.12 20.03
CA GLY A 155 5.60 2.51 21.30
C GLY A 155 6.52 3.44 22.06
N ASP A 156 6.89 3.08 23.31
CA ASP A 156 7.75 3.90 24.18
C ASP A 156 9.12 4.20 23.56
N LYS A 157 9.68 3.26 22.82
CA LYS A 157 11.05 3.35 22.27
C LYS A 157 11.11 3.36 20.75
N HIS A 158 10.11 2.82 20.11
CA HIS A 158 10.10 2.61 18.67
C HIS A 158 8.73 2.97 18.09
N THR A 159 8.78 3.59 16.92
CA THR A 159 7.61 3.80 16.06
C THR A 159 7.73 2.90 14.85
N ALA A 160 6.65 2.30 14.42
CA ALA A 160 6.56 1.55 13.18
C ALA A 160 5.47 2.14 12.29
N TRP A 161 5.74 2.21 10.98
CA TRP A 161 4.77 2.61 9.96
C TRP A 161 4.43 1.41 9.09
N VAL A 162 3.15 1.13 8.97
CA VAL A 162 2.64 -0.04 8.27
C VAL A 162 1.80 0.39 7.08
N PHE A 163 2.17 -0.09 5.90
CA PHE A 163 1.41 0.03 4.67
C PHE A 163 0.81 -1.33 4.31
N TYR A 164 -0.46 -1.35 3.91
CA TYR A 164 -1.13 -2.58 3.50
C TYR A 164 -1.18 -2.67 1.98
N SER A 165 -0.79 -3.81 1.42
CA SER A 165 -0.67 -4.02 -0.01
C SER A 165 -0.87 -5.48 -0.40
N THR A 166 -0.81 -5.76 -1.70
CA THR A 166 -0.61 -7.11 -2.28
C THR A 166 0.83 -7.25 -2.76
N MET A 167 1.33 -8.48 -2.95
CA MET A 167 2.68 -8.66 -3.49
C MET A 167 2.82 -8.13 -4.91
N ASP A 168 1.78 -8.24 -5.73
CA ASP A 168 1.78 -7.68 -7.09
C ASP A 168 2.01 -6.17 -7.05
N ASP A 169 1.28 -5.47 -6.19
CA ASP A 169 1.42 -4.01 -6.02
C ASP A 169 2.77 -3.61 -5.41
N VAL A 170 3.33 -4.43 -4.51
CA VAL A 170 4.69 -4.20 -3.97
C VAL A 170 5.74 -4.22 -5.06
N PHE A 171 5.64 -5.13 -6.04
CA PHE A 171 6.54 -5.16 -7.19
C PHE A 171 6.43 -3.90 -8.04
N GLU A 172 5.20 -3.47 -8.33
CA GLU A 172 4.95 -2.28 -9.15
C GLU A 172 5.41 -0.97 -8.48
N ASP A 173 5.34 -0.90 -7.14
CA ASP A 173 5.66 0.29 -6.35
C ASP A 173 7.01 0.18 -5.62
N LEU A 174 7.87 -0.77 -6.01
CA LEU A 174 9.09 -1.08 -5.28
C LEU A 174 9.99 0.14 -5.03
N ASP A 175 10.21 0.97 -6.04
CA ASP A 175 11.06 2.16 -5.91
C ASP A 175 10.52 3.15 -4.86
N TYR A 176 9.20 3.29 -4.77
CA TYR A 176 8.55 4.13 -3.76
C TYR A 176 8.75 3.52 -2.36
N HIS A 177 8.55 2.23 -2.23
CA HIS A 177 8.71 1.52 -0.97
C HIS A 177 10.16 1.55 -0.46
N LEU A 178 11.15 1.39 -1.34
CA LEU A 178 12.57 1.46 -0.99
C LEU A 178 12.93 2.86 -0.44
N ARG A 179 12.51 3.93 -1.12
CA ARG A 179 12.75 5.31 -0.69
C ARG A 179 12.15 5.59 0.69
N ILE A 180 10.92 5.15 0.96
CA ILE A 180 10.29 5.30 2.28
C ILE A 180 11.05 4.50 3.33
N ALA A 181 11.42 3.26 3.03
CA ALA A 181 12.13 2.39 3.96
C ALA A 181 13.49 2.97 4.36
N GLU A 182 14.27 3.49 3.40
CA GLU A 182 15.53 4.19 3.65
C GLU A 182 15.32 5.39 4.58
N ARG A 183 14.34 6.24 4.26
CA ARG A 183 14.07 7.46 5.03
C ARG A 183 13.62 7.15 6.45
N LEU A 184 12.76 6.18 6.63
CA LEU A 184 12.26 5.76 7.93
C LEU A 184 13.25 4.85 8.67
N ASN A 185 14.45 4.66 8.12
CA ASN A 185 15.53 3.89 8.73
C ASN A 185 15.06 2.52 9.23
N GLY A 186 14.36 1.78 8.36
CA GLY A 186 13.83 0.46 8.62
C GLY A 186 12.76 0.42 9.71
N ARG A 187 11.99 1.47 9.89
CA ARG A 187 10.77 1.48 10.71
C ARG A 187 9.52 1.28 9.87
N TYR A 188 9.67 1.24 8.55
CA TYR A 188 8.60 0.99 7.60
C TYR A 188 8.43 -0.51 7.35
N CYS A 189 7.19 -0.95 7.26
CA CYS A 189 6.82 -2.33 6.99
C CYS A 189 5.63 -2.37 6.03
N ILE A 190 5.71 -3.23 5.02
CA ILE A 190 4.58 -3.57 4.18
C ILE A 190 3.95 -4.83 4.72
N VAL A 191 2.64 -4.83 4.93
CA VAL A 191 1.86 -6.00 5.34
C VAL A 191 1.04 -6.48 4.16
N VAL A 192 1.25 -7.74 3.76
CA VAL A 192 0.58 -8.36 2.63
C VAL A 192 -0.18 -9.62 3.07
N PRO A 193 -1.27 -9.98 2.40
CA PRO A 193 -1.97 -11.23 2.70
C PRO A 193 -1.16 -12.43 2.21
N VAL A 194 -1.37 -13.58 2.86
CA VAL A 194 -0.83 -14.85 2.39
C VAL A 194 -1.42 -15.20 1.03
N GLU A 195 -0.57 -15.63 0.11
CA GLU A 195 -0.96 -16.13 -1.20
C GLU A 195 -1.07 -17.66 -1.20
N LYS A 196 -1.79 -18.21 -2.19
CA LYS A 196 -1.92 -19.67 -2.37
C LYS A 196 -0.57 -20.36 -2.59
N THR A 197 0.38 -19.65 -3.20
CA THR A 197 1.74 -20.15 -3.43
C THR A 197 2.77 -19.10 -2.98
N PRO A 198 3.93 -19.48 -2.43
CA PRO A 198 4.97 -18.54 -1.99
C PRO A 198 5.78 -17.96 -3.15
N LYS A 199 5.40 -18.19 -4.41
CA LYS A 199 6.21 -17.87 -5.59
C LYS A 199 6.60 -16.39 -5.67
N ASN A 200 5.64 -15.48 -5.47
CA ASN A 200 5.90 -14.05 -5.55
C ASN A 200 6.86 -13.58 -4.45
N PHE A 201 6.71 -14.09 -3.21
CA PHE A 201 7.63 -13.79 -2.11
C PHE A 201 9.05 -14.29 -2.40
N ILE A 202 9.17 -15.53 -2.91
CA ILE A 202 10.49 -16.12 -3.25
C ILE A 202 11.15 -15.32 -4.38
N ASN A 203 10.40 -14.97 -5.42
CA ASN A 203 10.91 -14.17 -6.53
C ASN A 203 11.37 -12.79 -6.05
N PHE A 204 10.56 -12.12 -5.23
CA PHE A 204 10.93 -10.84 -4.65
C PHE A 204 12.25 -10.93 -3.87
N PHE A 205 12.37 -11.92 -3.01
CA PHE A 205 13.57 -12.11 -2.20
C PHE A 205 14.82 -12.38 -3.05
N ARG A 206 14.69 -13.21 -4.10
CA ARG A 206 15.81 -13.52 -5.01
C ARG A 206 16.25 -12.32 -5.85
N GLU A 207 15.31 -11.49 -6.25
CA GLU A 207 15.55 -10.40 -7.20
C GLU A 207 15.98 -9.10 -6.51
N TYR A 208 15.38 -8.80 -5.35
CA TYR A 208 15.51 -7.50 -4.69
C TYR A 208 16.02 -7.56 -3.25
N SER A 209 16.62 -8.68 -2.82
CA SER A 209 17.06 -8.85 -1.44
C SER A 209 18.13 -7.84 -1.01
N GLU A 210 19.05 -7.47 -1.88
CA GLU A 210 20.12 -6.53 -1.57
C GLU A 210 19.59 -5.10 -1.44
N GLU A 211 18.72 -4.67 -2.35
CA GLU A 211 18.07 -3.37 -2.32
C GLU A 211 17.17 -3.23 -1.09
N ALA A 212 16.36 -4.25 -0.83
CA ALA A 212 15.48 -4.29 0.33
C ALA A 212 16.27 -4.27 1.66
N LYS A 213 17.38 -5.03 1.73
CA LYS A 213 18.29 -5.02 2.87
C LYS A 213 18.95 -3.66 3.08
N LYS A 214 19.47 -3.05 2.03
CA LYS A 214 20.10 -1.73 2.07
C LYS A 214 19.12 -0.66 2.54
N ALA A 215 17.91 -0.66 2.00
CA ALA A 215 16.85 0.27 2.40
C ALA A 215 16.26 -0.05 3.79
N GLY A 216 16.45 -1.25 4.31
CA GLY A 216 15.80 -1.71 5.54
C GLY A 216 14.32 -1.99 5.36
N LEU A 217 13.90 -2.33 4.13
CA LEU A 217 12.52 -2.68 3.81
C LEU A 217 12.10 -3.96 4.55
N ARG A 218 10.85 -3.99 4.99
CA ARG A 218 10.23 -5.16 5.64
C ARG A 218 8.93 -5.52 4.96
N ILE A 219 8.74 -6.82 4.73
CA ILE A 219 7.48 -7.37 4.22
C ILE A 219 7.04 -8.47 5.17
N TRP A 220 5.88 -8.28 5.80
CA TRP A 220 5.29 -9.23 6.71
C TRP A 220 4.01 -9.81 6.12
N VAL A 221 3.81 -11.10 6.32
CA VAL A 221 2.70 -11.84 5.75
C VAL A 221 1.64 -12.07 6.80
N VAL A 222 0.42 -11.64 6.53
CA VAL A 222 -0.75 -11.93 7.35
C VAL A 222 -1.54 -13.07 6.73
N ASN A 223 -1.90 -14.04 7.57
CA ASN A 223 -2.90 -15.04 7.21
C ASN A 223 -4.24 -14.69 7.87
N PRO A 224 -5.21 -14.13 7.12
CA PRO A 224 -6.50 -13.72 7.67
C PRO A 224 -7.33 -14.87 8.22
N GLU A 225 -7.23 -16.08 7.64
CA GLU A 225 -7.97 -17.25 8.08
C GLU A 225 -7.47 -17.77 9.44
N ARG A 226 -6.15 -17.77 9.63
CA ARG A 226 -5.51 -18.24 10.87
C ARG A 226 -5.35 -17.15 11.92
N GLY A 227 -5.54 -15.89 11.55
CA GLY A 227 -5.31 -14.76 12.45
C GLY A 227 -3.85 -14.58 12.84
N THR A 228 -2.91 -14.91 11.95
CA THR A 228 -1.47 -14.89 12.23
C THR A 228 -0.72 -13.89 11.37
N ILE A 229 0.43 -13.42 11.87
CA ILE A 229 1.37 -12.57 11.15
C ILE A 229 2.78 -13.15 11.28
N ASP A 230 3.53 -13.15 10.18
CA ASP A 230 4.91 -13.61 10.14
C ASP A 230 5.77 -12.67 9.28
N PRO A 231 7.03 -12.41 9.66
CA PRO A 231 7.95 -11.69 8.79
C PRO A 231 8.36 -12.62 7.65
N PHE A 232 8.26 -12.13 6.43
CA PHE A 232 8.81 -12.82 5.26
C PHE A 232 10.17 -12.22 4.89
N ILE A 233 10.26 -10.89 4.90
CA ILE A 233 11.49 -10.13 4.66
C ILE A 233 11.68 -9.17 5.83
N GLY A 234 12.87 -9.24 6.45
CA GLY A 234 13.23 -8.43 7.60
C GLY A 234 12.52 -8.82 8.90
N TYR A 235 12.88 -8.17 9.98
CA TYR A 235 12.31 -8.38 11.32
C TYR A 235 12.17 -7.03 12.05
N PRO A 236 11.34 -6.93 13.10
CA PRO A 236 11.13 -5.68 13.82
C PRO A 236 12.42 -5.19 14.50
N LYS A 237 12.59 -3.88 14.60
CA LYS A 237 13.66 -3.27 15.41
C LYS A 237 13.41 -3.42 16.90
N ASP A 238 12.16 -3.39 17.32
CA ASP A 238 11.78 -3.76 18.68
C ASP A 238 11.72 -5.29 18.79
N LEU A 239 12.76 -5.85 19.38
CA LEU A 239 12.92 -7.30 19.53
C LEU A 239 11.82 -7.95 20.39
N ASN A 240 11.10 -7.17 21.22
CA ASN A 240 9.98 -7.69 21.98
C ASN A 240 8.81 -8.11 21.07
N LEU A 241 8.68 -7.50 19.90
CA LEU A 241 7.66 -7.88 18.91
C LEU A 241 7.91 -9.28 18.29
N ILE A 242 9.15 -9.79 18.32
CA ILE A 242 9.45 -11.14 17.80
C ILE A 242 8.62 -12.20 18.50
N LYS A 243 8.29 -12.00 19.78
CA LYS A 243 7.46 -12.94 20.58
C LYS A 243 6.03 -13.04 20.04
N ASN A 244 5.59 -12.04 19.30
CA ASN A 244 4.24 -11.96 18.75
C ASN A 244 4.14 -12.56 17.35
N PHE A 245 5.26 -12.94 16.71
CA PHE A 245 5.22 -13.69 15.46
C PHE A 245 4.70 -15.11 15.70
N HIS A 246 3.97 -15.61 14.73
CA HIS A 246 3.47 -16.98 14.75
C HIS A 246 4.64 -18.00 14.79
N ASN A 247 5.69 -17.75 14.02
CA ASN A 247 6.88 -18.58 14.00
C ASN A 247 8.17 -17.75 14.23
N PRO A 248 8.65 -17.64 15.49
CA PRO A 248 9.87 -16.88 15.79
C PRO A 248 11.13 -17.40 15.08
N ARG A 249 11.15 -18.69 14.69
CA ARG A 249 12.28 -19.26 13.93
C ARG A 249 12.36 -18.68 12.53
N ILE A 250 11.22 -18.43 11.87
CA ILE A 250 11.19 -17.75 10.58
C ILE A 250 11.78 -16.35 10.72
N ALA A 251 11.38 -15.59 11.73
CA ALA A 251 11.96 -14.28 12.01
C ALA A 251 13.49 -14.33 12.17
N SER A 252 13.99 -15.32 12.89
CA SER A 252 15.43 -15.53 13.10
C SER A 252 16.16 -15.91 11.80
N ILE A 253 15.59 -16.80 11.00
CA ILE A 253 16.15 -17.22 9.71
C ILE A 253 16.21 -16.04 8.76
N ILE A 254 15.11 -15.32 8.57
CA ILE A 254 15.04 -14.15 7.67
C ILE A 254 16.05 -13.08 8.13
N SER A 255 16.20 -12.85 9.43
CA SER A 255 17.20 -11.91 9.95
C SER A 255 18.63 -12.38 9.68
N SER A 256 18.88 -13.69 9.60
CA SER A 256 20.19 -14.24 9.25
C SER A 256 20.52 -14.03 7.76
N PHE A 257 19.54 -14.12 6.87
CA PHE A 257 19.70 -13.80 5.46
C PHE A 257 20.09 -12.33 5.24
N TRP A 258 19.57 -11.41 6.03
CA TRP A 258 20.01 -10.02 5.99
C TRP A 258 21.49 -9.81 6.40
N ARG A 259 22.07 -10.76 7.08
CA ARG A 259 23.47 -10.74 7.53
C ARG A 259 24.41 -11.58 6.64
N ALA A 260 23.86 -12.61 6.00
CA ALA A 260 24.62 -13.46 5.07
C ALA A 260 24.70 -12.78 3.70
N GLU A 261 25.80 -12.95 2.99
CA GLU A 261 25.86 -12.61 1.58
C GLU A 261 24.97 -13.59 0.79
N VAL A 262 24.19 -13.05 -0.15
CA VAL A 262 23.19 -13.81 -0.95
C VAL A 262 23.79 -15.00 -1.72
N LYS A 263 25.10 -15.05 -1.88
CA LYS A 263 25.84 -16.15 -2.52
C LYS A 263 25.71 -17.52 -1.84
N GLU A 264 25.16 -17.56 -0.62
CA GLU A 264 24.97 -18.81 0.14
C GLU A 264 23.57 -19.40 -0.04
N LEU A 265 22.73 -18.82 -0.90
CA LEU A 265 21.35 -19.26 -1.13
C LEU A 265 21.14 -20.04 -2.44
N ASP A 266 22.20 -20.33 -3.19
CA ASP A 266 22.16 -21.15 -4.41
C ASP A 266 22.30 -22.64 -4.11
#